data_03e01d28218574bc0210b9043ac51d57
#
_entry.id   03e01d28218574bc0210b9043ac51d57
#
_cell.length_a   1.000
_cell.length_b   1.000
_cell.length_c   1.000
_cell.angle_alpha   90.00
_cell.angle_beta   90.00
_cell.angle_gamma   90.00
#
_symmetry.space_group_name_H-M   'P 1'
#
loop_
_entity.id
_entity.type
_entity.pdbx_description
1 polymer ?
#
loop_
_entity_poly.entity_id
_entity_poly.type
_entity_poly.pdbx_seq_one_letter_code
_entity_poly.pdbx_strand_id
1 'polypeptide(L)'
;PDETSAYLKKILAKETFDHSGLIYGMGHAVYSISDPREQILRSFVNELAIEKGRQDDLALYRNIEVEAPKLISKNRPIYKGVSANIDLYSGFLYDLLGIPMELYTPLFAIARIVGWSAHRIEELVCMNKIIRPAYMSVMRERG
;
A
#
# COMPACT_ATOMS: atom_id res chain seq x y z
N PRO A 1 6.08 15.26 13.99
CA PRO A 1 5.58 13.98 14.50
C PRO A 1 4.26 14.12 15.25
N ASP A 2 4.15 15.06 16.18
CA ASP A 2 2.97 15.22 17.05
C ASP A 2 1.71 15.62 16.26
N GLU A 3 1.85 16.53 15.32
CA GLU A 3 0.78 17.00 14.47
C GLU A 3 0.26 15.89 13.52
N THR A 4 1.17 15.12 12.93
CA THR A 4 0.84 13.93 12.12
C THR A 4 0.06 12.92 12.95
N SER A 5 0.54 12.59 14.15
CA SER A 5 -0.13 11.65 15.04
C SER A 5 -1.53 12.13 15.47
N ALA A 6 -1.68 13.45 15.73
CA ALA A 6 -2.98 14.04 16.06
C ALA A 6 -3.98 13.93 14.88
N TYR A 7 -3.53 14.18 13.66
CA TYR A 7 -4.39 14.06 12.48
C TYR A 7 -4.77 12.61 12.17
N LEU A 8 -3.82 11.68 12.29
CA LEU A 8 -4.10 10.25 12.12
C LEU A 8 -5.15 9.73 13.12
N LYS A 9 -5.15 10.24 14.37
CA LYS A 9 -6.19 9.92 15.35
C LYS A 9 -7.57 10.40 14.91
N LYS A 10 -7.67 11.61 14.32
CA LYS A 10 -8.94 12.12 13.76
C LYS A 10 -9.44 11.26 12.60
N ILE A 11 -8.53 10.78 11.72
CA ILE A 11 -8.90 9.82 10.66
C ILE A 11 -9.53 8.57 11.28
N LEU A 12 -8.87 7.96 12.25
CA LEU A 12 -9.35 6.74 12.90
C LEU A 12 -10.67 6.96 13.67
N ALA A 13 -10.90 8.17 14.20
CA ALA A 13 -12.13 8.58 14.84
C ALA A 13 -13.26 8.90 13.84
N LYS A 14 -13.01 8.83 12.53
CA LYS A 14 -13.95 9.18 11.45
C LYS A 14 -14.33 10.65 11.40
N GLU A 15 -13.46 11.52 11.86
CA GLU A 15 -13.66 12.97 11.94
C GLU A 15 -13.03 13.72 10.77
N THR A 16 -12.65 13.00 9.69
CA THR A 16 -12.00 13.57 8.51
C THR A 16 -12.85 13.42 7.25
N PHE A 17 -12.31 13.84 6.12
CA PHE A 17 -12.98 14.08 4.84
C PHE A 17 -13.92 12.97 4.34
N ASP A 18 -13.60 11.70 4.55
CA ASP A 18 -14.36 10.56 4.03
C ASP A 18 -15.09 9.75 5.11
N HIS A 19 -14.89 10.08 6.37
CA HIS A 19 -15.48 9.40 7.53
C HIS A 19 -15.29 7.87 7.55
N SER A 20 -14.32 7.34 6.78
CA SER A 20 -14.09 5.90 6.66
C SER A 20 -13.43 5.29 7.91
N GLY A 21 -12.60 6.07 8.59
CA GLY A 21 -11.76 5.60 9.67
C GLY A 21 -10.61 4.72 9.19
N LEU A 22 -10.21 4.86 7.92
CA LEU A 22 -9.12 4.12 7.29
C LEU A 22 -7.94 5.04 7.02
N ILE A 23 -6.75 4.59 7.38
CA ILE A 23 -5.51 5.21 6.94
C ILE A 23 -5.09 4.48 5.67
N TYR A 24 -5.28 5.11 4.52
CA TYR A 24 -4.94 4.56 3.22
C TYR A 24 -3.43 4.32 3.11
N GLY A 25 -3.05 3.29 2.37
CA GLY A 25 -1.64 2.88 2.27
C GLY A 25 -1.16 2.02 3.44
N MET A 26 -2.03 1.68 4.40
CA MET A 26 -1.69 0.87 5.58
C MET A 26 -2.46 -0.45 5.60
N GLY A 27 -1.73 -1.55 5.86
CA GLY A 27 -2.26 -2.90 5.95
C GLY A 27 -2.39 -3.60 4.59
N HIS A 28 -2.38 -4.92 4.61
CA HIS A 28 -2.55 -5.77 3.43
C HIS A 28 -3.14 -7.12 3.83
N ALA A 29 -3.88 -7.76 2.92
CA ALA A 29 -4.50 -9.07 3.18
C ALA A 29 -3.47 -10.20 3.37
N VAL A 30 -2.32 -10.10 2.70
CA VAL A 30 -1.24 -11.10 2.70
C VAL A 30 -0.04 -10.63 3.51
N TYR A 31 0.48 -9.44 3.20
CA TYR A 31 1.67 -8.90 3.85
C TYR A 31 1.33 -8.25 5.19
N SER A 32 1.91 -8.77 6.27
CA SER A 32 1.66 -8.27 7.63
C SER A 32 2.88 -7.61 8.26
N ILE A 33 4.08 -8.04 7.89
CA ILE A 33 5.34 -7.52 8.43
C ILE A 33 5.86 -6.39 7.53
N SER A 34 5.93 -6.63 6.23
CA SER A 34 6.31 -5.64 5.23
C SER A 34 5.81 -6.05 3.85
N ASP A 35 5.55 -5.08 2.98
CA ASP A 35 5.26 -5.29 1.56
C ASP A 35 6.55 -5.09 0.76
N PRO A 36 7.12 -6.12 0.12
CA PRO A 36 8.37 -5.99 -0.61
C PRO A 36 8.28 -5.00 -1.79
N ARG A 37 7.08 -4.79 -2.33
CA ARG A 37 6.86 -3.83 -3.41
C ARG A 37 6.93 -2.39 -2.88
N GLU A 38 6.41 -2.15 -1.69
CA GLU A 38 6.51 -0.86 -1.00
C GLU A 38 7.98 -0.50 -0.75
N GLN A 39 8.78 -1.45 -0.27
CA GLN A 39 10.21 -1.22 -0.01
C GLN A 39 10.97 -0.78 -1.27
N ILE A 40 10.66 -1.39 -2.43
CA ILE A 40 11.25 -1.00 -3.71
C ILE A 40 10.81 0.42 -4.09
N LEU A 41 9.52 0.72 -4.04
CA LEU A 41 9.03 2.07 -4.36
C LEU A 41 9.59 3.13 -3.42
N ARG A 42 9.69 2.84 -2.14
CA ARG A 42 10.28 3.74 -1.14
C ARG A 42 11.73 4.10 -1.45
N SER A 43 12.54 3.17 -1.98
CA SER A 43 13.91 3.50 -2.37
C SER A 43 13.95 4.55 -3.48
N PHE A 44 13.14 4.40 -4.52
CA PHE A 44 13.02 5.39 -5.59
C PHE A 44 12.47 6.73 -5.11
N VAL A 45 11.46 6.71 -4.25
CA VAL A 45 10.90 7.93 -3.66
C VAL A 45 11.94 8.68 -2.86
N ASN A 46 12.78 7.99 -2.08
CA ASN A 46 13.85 8.61 -1.31
C ASN A 46 14.84 9.40 -2.21
N GLU A 47 15.23 8.82 -3.32
CA GLU A 47 16.16 9.44 -4.26
C GLU A 47 15.50 10.61 -4.99
N LEU A 48 14.34 10.40 -5.58
CA LEU A 48 13.62 11.41 -6.34
C LEU A 48 13.14 12.59 -5.49
N ALA A 49 12.70 12.36 -4.26
CA ALA A 49 12.27 13.44 -3.37
C ALA A 49 13.43 14.39 -3.03
N ILE A 50 14.66 13.87 -2.89
CA ILE A 50 15.86 14.69 -2.68
C ILE A 50 16.17 15.47 -3.96
N GLU A 51 16.19 14.79 -5.11
CA GLU A 51 16.45 15.42 -6.41
C GLU A 51 15.46 16.54 -6.73
N LYS A 52 14.20 16.34 -6.39
CA LYS A 52 13.11 17.30 -6.64
C LYS A 52 12.91 18.35 -5.55
N GLY A 53 13.71 18.34 -4.48
CA GLY A 53 13.58 19.28 -3.35
C GLY A 53 12.31 19.09 -2.52
N ARG A 54 11.76 17.84 -2.46
CA ARG A 54 10.51 17.46 -1.77
C ARG A 54 10.78 16.69 -0.47
N GLN A 55 11.83 17.04 0.26
CA GLN A 55 12.23 16.34 1.49
C GLN A 55 11.21 16.46 2.61
N ASP A 56 10.49 17.58 2.68
CA ASP A 56 9.45 17.80 3.70
C ASP A 56 8.27 16.85 3.51
N ASP A 57 7.86 16.64 2.26
CA ASP A 57 6.83 15.64 1.94
C ASP A 57 7.31 14.23 2.27
N LEU A 58 8.55 13.89 1.91
CA LEU A 58 9.15 12.61 2.27
C LEU A 58 9.15 12.38 3.79
N ALA A 59 9.46 13.41 4.57
CA ALA A 59 9.44 13.34 6.03
C ALA A 59 8.01 13.08 6.54
N LEU A 60 6.98 13.68 5.92
CA LEU A 60 5.58 13.41 6.25
C LEU A 60 5.22 11.94 6.00
N TYR A 61 5.55 11.39 4.83
CA TYR A 61 5.28 9.98 4.50
C TYR A 61 5.98 9.02 5.48
N ARG A 62 7.24 9.29 5.83
CA ARG A 62 7.97 8.51 6.84
C ARG A 62 7.33 8.59 8.23
N ASN A 63 6.84 9.77 8.63
CA ASN A 63 6.12 9.91 9.89
C ASN A 63 4.81 9.10 9.89
N ILE A 64 4.06 9.09 8.78
CA ILE A 64 2.85 8.29 8.64
C ILE A 64 3.19 6.79 8.73
N GLU A 65 4.23 6.34 8.02
CA GLU A 65 4.68 4.94 8.03
C GLU A 65 5.00 4.44 9.45
N VAL A 66 5.60 5.29 10.28
CA VAL A 66 5.99 4.94 11.65
C VAL A 66 4.83 5.03 12.64
N GLU A 67 4.00 6.08 12.53
CA GLU A 67 2.96 6.36 13.53
C GLU A 67 1.64 5.61 13.26
N ALA A 68 1.26 5.41 11.99
CA ALA A 68 -0.01 4.77 11.66
C ALA A 68 -0.13 3.34 12.21
N PRO A 69 0.87 2.43 12.09
CA PRO A 69 0.78 1.09 12.65
C PRO A 69 0.54 1.09 14.16
N LYS A 70 1.20 1.99 14.90
CA LYS A 70 1.05 2.12 16.35
C LYS A 70 -0.36 2.51 16.76
N LEU A 71 -0.95 3.46 16.02
CA LEU A 71 -2.31 3.96 16.29
C LEU A 71 -3.37 2.94 15.89
N ILE A 72 -3.21 2.27 14.74
CA ILE A 72 -4.14 1.24 14.28
C ILE A 72 -4.15 0.05 15.26
N SER A 73 -2.98 -0.40 15.70
CA SER A 73 -2.87 -1.53 16.64
C SER A 73 -3.46 -1.24 18.01
N LYS A 74 -3.49 0.02 18.43
CA LYS A 74 -4.18 0.43 19.69
C LYS A 74 -5.69 0.38 19.56
N ASN A 75 -6.24 0.70 18.38
CA ASN A 75 -7.67 0.79 18.16
C ASN A 75 -8.31 -0.55 17.77
N ARG A 76 -7.54 -1.46 17.20
CA ARG A 76 -7.99 -2.80 16.80
C ARG A 76 -6.90 -3.82 17.13
N PRO A 77 -7.19 -4.85 17.91
CA PRO A 77 -6.25 -5.94 18.12
C PRO A 77 -6.04 -6.70 16.82
N ILE A 78 -4.97 -6.39 16.11
CA ILE A 78 -4.61 -7.05 14.86
C ILE A 78 -3.47 -8.01 15.16
N TYR A 79 -3.78 -9.30 15.23
CA TYR A 79 -2.82 -10.37 15.54
C TYR A 79 -1.68 -10.49 14.51
N LYS A 80 -1.88 -10.00 13.28
CA LYS A 80 -0.91 -10.12 12.20
C LYS A 80 0.03 -8.92 12.02
N GLY A 81 -0.16 -7.85 12.80
CA GLY A 81 0.55 -6.60 12.58
C GLY A 81 -0.02 -5.78 11.40
N VAL A 82 0.44 -4.54 11.29
CA VAL A 82 0.09 -3.60 10.22
C VAL A 82 1.36 -2.98 9.70
N SER A 83 1.58 -3.01 8.40
CA SER A 83 2.69 -2.35 7.72
C SER A 83 2.19 -1.48 6.57
N ALA A 84 3.04 -0.59 6.10
CA ALA A 84 2.79 0.13 4.86
C ALA A 84 2.65 -0.85 3.69
N ASN A 85 1.73 -0.59 2.80
CA ASN A 85 1.58 -1.31 1.55
C ASN A 85 2.05 -0.45 0.37
N ILE A 86 1.98 -1.00 -0.84
CA ILE A 86 2.46 -0.32 -2.05
C ILE A 86 1.79 1.04 -2.28
N ASP A 87 0.54 1.22 -1.85
CA ASP A 87 -0.23 2.44 -2.13
C ASP A 87 0.27 3.65 -1.33
N LEU A 88 0.96 3.42 -0.19
CA LEU A 88 1.50 4.53 0.60
C LEU A 88 2.48 5.38 -0.21
N TYR A 89 3.40 4.76 -0.93
CA TYR A 89 4.45 5.47 -1.66
C TYR A 89 4.18 5.61 -3.16
N SER A 90 3.30 4.80 -3.76
CA SER A 90 3.05 4.85 -5.20
C SER A 90 2.46 6.18 -5.64
N GLY A 91 1.51 6.73 -4.89
CA GLY A 91 0.94 8.04 -5.20
C GLY A 91 1.98 9.15 -5.17
N PHE A 92 2.85 9.16 -4.16
CA PHE A 92 3.90 10.15 -4.04
C PHE A 92 4.96 9.97 -5.15
N LEU A 93 5.32 8.74 -5.51
CA LEU A 93 6.21 8.47 -6.63
C LEU A 93 5.65 9.03 -7.93
N TYR A 94 4.37 8.81 -8.20
CA TYR A 94 3.72 9.31 -9.41
C TYR A 94 3.67 10.83 -9.43
N ASP A 95 3.42 11.48 -8.30
CA ASP A 95 3.47 12.93 -8.17
C ASP A 95 4.88 13.48 -8.45
N LEU A 96 5.92 12.87 -7.88
CA LEU A 96 7.31 13.23 -8.15
C LEU A 96 7.69 13.07 -9.64
N LEU A 97 7.09 12.13 -10.34
CA LEU A 97 7.27 11.90 -11.77
C LEU A 97 6.40 12.83 -12.64
N GLY A 98 5.54 13.67 -12.03
CA GLY A 98 4.64 14.56 -12.74
C GLY A 98 3.50 13.85 -13.47
N ILE A 99 3.13 12.66 -13.02
CA ILE A 99 2.02 11.89 -13.59
C ILE A 99 0.70 12.50 -13.10
N PRO A 100 -0.27 12.82 -13.98
CA PRO A 100 -1.58 13.28 -13.57
C PRO A 100 -2.30 12.27 -12.66
N MET A 101 -2.99 12.76 -11.64
CA MET A 101 -3.65 11.91 -10.62
C MET A 101 -4.69 10.95 -11.24
N GLU A 102 -5.34 11.36 -12.32
CA GLU A 102 -6.33 10.57 -13.06
C GLU A 102 -5.73 9.27 -13.64
N LEU A 103 -4.41 9.24 -13.82
CA LEU A 103 -3.70 8.07 -14.36
C LEU A 103 -3.20 7.09 -13.30
N TYR A 104 -3.26 7.41 -12.00
CA TYR A 104 -2.72 6.55 -10.95
C TYR A 104 -3.37 5.16 -10.95
N THR A 105 -4.68 5.09 -10.93
CA THR A 105 -5.41 3.81 -11.02
C THR A 105 -5.27 3.13 -12.38
N PRO A 106 -5.39 3.84 -13.52
CA PRO A 106 -5.12 3.25 -14.83
C PRO A 106 -3.75 2.60 -14.98
N LEU A 107 -2.68 3.18 -14.40
CA LEU A 107 -1.34 2.57 -14.42
C LEU A 107 -1.31 1.21 -13.72
N PHE A 108 -1.98 1.08 -12.59
CA PHE A 108 -2.13 -0.23 -11.93
C PHE A 108 -2.89 -1.23 -12.81
N ALA A 109 -3.95 -0.79 -13.48
CA ALA A 109 -4.74 -1.64 -14.36
C ALA A 109 -3.92 -2.10 -15.58
N ILE A 110 -3.16 -1.20 -16.22
CA ILE A 110 -2.28 -1.52 -17.34
C ILE A 110 -1.25 -2.58 -16.94
N ALA A 111 -0.61 -2.41 -15.77
CA ALA A 111 0.38 -3.35 -15.27
C ALA A 111 -0.21 -4.75 -14.99
N ARG A 112 -1.50 -4.86 -14.75
CA ARG A 112 -2.20 -6.11 -14.39
C ARG A 112 -2.96 -6.75 -15.55
N ILE A 113 -3.23 -6.04 -16.64
CA ILE A 113 -4.13 -6.51 -17.69
C ILE A 113 -3.69 -7.84 -18.30
N VAL A 114 -2.39 -8.07 -18.44
CA VAL A 114 -1.83 -9.32 -18.97
C VAL A 114 -2.16 -10.49 -18.03
N GLY A 115 -1.91 -10.31 -16.72
CA GLY A 115 -2.23 -11.33 -15.73
C GLY A 115 -3.73 -11.57 -15.59
N TRP A 116 -4.55 -10.53 -15.62
CA TRP A 116 -6.01 -10.67 -15.61
C TRP A 116 -6.51 -11.41 -16.84
N SER A 117 -5.97 -11.12 -18.02
CA SER A 117 -6.34 -11.80 -19.26
C SER A 117 -5.96 -13.28 -19.20
N ALA A 118 -4.77 -13.61 -18.72
CA ALA A 118 -4.33 -15.00 -18.55
C ALA A 118 -5.26 -15.77 -17.59
N HIS A 119 -5.56 -15.21 -16.43
CA HIS A 119 -6.48 -15.83 -15.49
C HIS A 119 -7.90 -15.94 -16.02
N ARG A 120 -8.38 -14.95 -16.78
CA ARG A 120 -9.71 -15.01 -17.39
C ARG A 120 -9.80 -16.10 -18.46
N ILE A 121 -8.77 -16.25 -19.28
CA ILE A 121 -8.71 -17.32 -20.28
C ILE A 121 -8.71 -18.68 -19.58
N GLU A 122 -7.88 -18.87 -18.57
CA GLU A 122 -7.82 -20.12 -17.79
C GLU A 122 -9.16 -20.46 -17.14
N GLU A 123 -9.82 -19.47 -16.53
CA GLU A 123 -11.16 -19.63 -15.94
C GLU A 123 -12.18 -20.11 -16.98
N LEU A 124 -12.22 -19.49 -18.16
CA LEU A 124 -13.15 -19.85 -19.21
C LEU A 124 -12.90 -21.25 -19.79
N VAL A 125 -11.62 -21.64 -19.90
CA VAL A 125 -11.24 -22.96 -20.43
C VAL A 125 -11.47 -24.07 -19.42
N CYS A 126 -11.16 -23.83 -18.13
CA CYS A 126 -11.12 -24.89 -17.15
C CYS A 126 -12.42 -25.07 -16.36
N MET A 127 -13.08 -24.00 -15.93
CA MET A 127 -14.11 -24.12 -14.90
C MET A 127 -15.34 -23.23 -15.08
N ASN A 128 -15.29 -22.22 -15.88
CA ASN A 128 -16.35 -21.22 -16.05
C ASN A 128 -16.90 -20.62 -14.74
N LYS A 129 -16.07 -20.51 -13.73
CA LYS A 129 -16.38 -19.92 -12.43
C LYS A 129 -15.16 -19.22 -11.82
N ILE A 130 -15.41 -18.28 -10.91
CA ILE A 130 -14.36 -17.58 -10.20
C ILE A 130 -13.54 -18.55 -9.35
N ILE A 131 -12.25 -18.62 -9.59
CA ILE A 131 -11.29 -19.43 -8.84
C ILE A 131 -10.58 -18.53 -7.82
N ARG A 132 -10.59 -18.93 -6.55
CA ARG A 132 -9.78 -18.31 -5.48
C ARG A 132 -8.80 -19.35 -4.98
N PRO A 133 -7.62 -19.48 -5.63
CA PRO A 133 -6.65 -20.48 -5.25
C PRO A 133 -6.07 -20.19 -3.88
N ALA A 134 -5.89 -21.24 -3.07
CA ALA A 134 -5.04 -21.22 -1.90
C ALA A 134 -3.70 -21.84 -2.28
N TYR A 135 -2.62 -21.17 -1.94
CA TYR A 135 -1.27 -21.63 -2.21
C TYR A 135 -0.61 -22.09 -0.92
N MET A 136 0.02 -23.23 -0.99
CA MET A 136 0.87 -23.75 0.08
C MET A 136 2.28 -23.94 -0.51
N SER A 137 3.28 -23.37 0.14
CA SER A 137 4.66 -23.60 -0.29
C SER A 137 5.03 -25.05 -0.07
N VAL A 138 5.51 -25.70 -1.13
CA VAL A 138 6.10 -27.05 -1.07
C VAL A 138 7.62 -27.00 -0.96
N MET A 139 8.21 -25.81 -0.93
CA MET A 139 9.64 -25.60 -0.72
C MET A 139 9.98 -25.78 0.76
N ARG A 140 11.13 -26.41 1.03
CA ARG A 140 11.66 -26.44 2.41
C ARG A 140 12.01 -25.03 2.86
N GLU A 141 11.67 -24.71 4.12
CA GLU A 141 12.13 -23.48 4.73
C GLU A 141 13.67 -23.41 4.65
N ARG A 142 14.17 -22.29 4.17
CA ARG A 142 15.60 -22.02 4.19
C ARG A 142 15.93 -21.55 5.60
N GLY A 143 16.72 -22.35 6.31
CA GLY A 143 17.26 -22.00 7.61
C GLY A 143 18.24 -20.82 7.53
#